data_54c53f48b47c75cf778bd487e2455e6e
#
_entry.id   54c53f48b47c75cf778bd487e2455e6e
#
_cell.length_a   1.000
_cell.length_b   1.000
_cell.length_c   1.000
_cell.angle_alpha   90.00
_cell.angle_beta   90.00
_cell.angle_gamma   90.00
#
_symmetry.space_group_name_H-M   'P 1'
#
loop_
_entity.id
_entity.type
_entity.pdbx_description
1 polymer ?
#
loop_
_entity_poly.entity_id
_entity_poly.type
_entity_poly.pdbx_seq_one_letter_code
_entity_poly.pdbx_strand_id
1 'polypeptide(L)'
;MAREPLSVVVTAFNSAATLDACLASVRWADEVVVLDSGSTDATLAIAAHYGARIETQPFAGYSAQKQAAIELARHDWVLLLDSDEAMPPGAAEAIHRVLEQPAHAGYLLWRREWIFWQWQSPRSRLNHYVRLFDRRRARMSRHRVHEEVEVDGSVGVLDVVMDHYGERDIAGRVDKANRYSSLQVADLAGRRARGRRLRMLTNAWAAFFRYYLLRGHYRSGWAGFIAARIHAFYAFLKYAKLYEATRVEPKETRIPAAERRDG
;
A
#
# COMPACT_ATOMS: atom_id res chain seq x y z
N MET A 1 17.26 -21.19 23.09
CA MET A 1 16.15 -20.48 23.78
C MET A 1 14.91 -20.59 22.92
N ALA A 2 13.70 -20.56 23.49
CA ALA A 2 12.49 -20.49 22.67
C ALA A 2 12.46 -19.10 22.01
N ARG A 3 12.04 -19.01 20.73
CA ARG A 3 11.86 -17.73 20.04
C ARG A 3 10.72 -16.91 20.65
N GLU A 4 10.73 -15.61 20.43
CA GLU A 4 9.58 -14.76 20.71
C GLU A 4 8.37 -15.19 19.87
N PRO A 5 7.16 -15.23 20.46
CA PRO A 5 5.95 -15.57 19.73
C PRO A 5 5.51 -14.41 18.81
N LEU A 6 4.86 -14.76 17.71
CA LEU A 6 4.53 -13.85 16.61
C LEU A 6 3.03 -13.80 16.32
N SER A 7 2.45 -12.61 16.31
CA SER A 7 1.13 -12.37 15.72
C SER A 7 1.28 -11.80 14.31
N VAL A 8 0.63 -12.42 13.33
CA VAL A 8 0.42 -11.84 12.00
C VAL A 8 -0.91 -11.10 12.02
N VAL A 9 -0.90 -9.82 11.64
CA VAL A 9 -2.10 -8.99 11.55
C VAL A 9 -2.33 -8.56 10.11
N VAL A 10 -3.54 -8.77 9.61
CA VAL A 10 -3.93 -8.48 8.22
C VAL A 10 -5.13 -7.55 8.21
N THR A 11 -5.08 -6.46 7.45
CA THR A 11 -6.25 -5.61 7.20
C THR A 11 -6.92 -6.02 5.89
N ALA A 12 -8.25 -6.21 5.89
CA ALA A 12 -8.99 -6.72 4.75
C ALA A 12 -10.25 -5.90 4.46
N PHE A 13 -10.57 -5.76 3.17
CA PHE A 13 -11.84 -5.27 2.66
C PHE A 13 -12.07 -5.79 1.24
N ASN A 14 -13.08 -6.65 1.05
CA ASN A 14 -13.40 -7.29 -0.23
C ASN A 14 -12.15 -7.88 -0.92
N SER A 15 -11.43 -8.72 -0.17
CA SER A 15 -10.10 -9.23 -0.53
C SER A 15 -10.11 -10.71 -0.93
N ALA A 16 -11.28 -11.29 -1.26
CA ALA A 16 -11.42 -12.71 -1.58
C ALA A 16 -10.44 -13.18 -2.66
N ALA A 17 -10.06 -12.30 -3.54
CA ALA A 17 -9.17 -12.62 -4.66
C ALA A 17 -7.68 -12.80 -4.29
N THR A 18 -7.24 -12.32 -3.11
CA THR A 18 -5.82 -12.32 -2.69
C THR A 18 -5.59 -12.89 -1.30
N LEU A 19 -6.59 -12.83 -0.44
CA LEU A 19 -6.47 -13.21 0.97
C LEU A 19 -6.09 -14.67 1.17
N ASP A 20 -6.51 -15.57 0.27
CA ASP A 20 -6.13 -16.99 0.31
C ASP A 20 -4.60 -17.14 0.24
N ALA A 21 -3.96 -16.52 -0.75
CA ALA A 21 -2.49 -16.55 -0.88
C ALA A 21 -1.78 -15.88 0.30
N CYS A 22 -2.34 -14.79 0.83
CA CYS A 22 -1.83 -14.10 2.01
C CYS A 22 -1.81 -15.05 3.22
N LEU A 23 -2.97 -15.61 3.60
CA LEU A 23 -3.11 -16.44 4.80
C LEU A 23 -2.40 -17.79 4.66
N ALA A 24 -2.41 -18.41 3.47
CA ALA A 24 -1.64 -19.62 3.20
C ALA A 24 -0.14 -19.42 3.49
N SER A 25 0.39 -18.24 3.19
CA SER A 25 1.81 -17.91 3.33
C SER A 25 2.28 -17.70 4.78
N VAL A 26 1.35 -17.56 5.74
CA VAL A 26 1.65 -17.23 7.15
C VAL A 26 1.09 -18.25 8.16
N ARG A 27 0.70 -19.45 7.71
CA ARG A 27 0.17 -20.52 8.58
C ARG A 27 1.12 -20.97 9.70
N TRP A 28 2.39 -20.63 9.62
CA TRP A 28 3.44 -20.91 10.57
C TRP A 28 3.48 -19.91 11.76
N ALA A 29 2.67 -18.84 11.73
CA ALA A 29 2.58 -17.88 12.82
C ALA A 29 1.87 -18.46 14.05
N ASP A 30 2.18 -17.94 15.23
CA ASP A 30 1.53 -18.37 16.48
C ASP A 30 0.10 -17.83 16.61
N GLU A 31 -0.17 -16.70 15.98
CA GLU A 31 -1.49 -16.08 15.86
C GLU A 31 -1.65 -15.41 14.49
N VAL A 32 -2.84 -15.54 13.91
CA VAL A 32 -3.26 -14.78 12.73
C VAL A 32 -4.54 -14.03 13.07
N VAL A 33 -4.53 -12.70 12.87
CA VAL A 33 -5.68 -11.81 13.08
C VAL A 33 -6.02 -11.15 11.76
N VAL A 34 -7.29 -11.19 11.39
CA VAL A 34 -7.82 -10.46 10.23
C VAL A 34 -8.77 -9.37 10.74
N LEU A 35 -8.41 -8.11 10.53
CA LEU A 35 -9.30 -6.97 10.78
C LEU A 35 -10.03 -6.60 9.50
N ASP A 36 -11.32 -6.93 9.45
CA ASP A 36 -12.19 -6.69 8.31
C ASP A 36 -12.90 -5.34 8.40
N SER A 37 -12.99 -4.64 7.27
CA SER A 37 -13.63 -3.32 7.15
C SER A 37 -15.08 -3.38 6.67
N GLY A 38 -15.75 -4.55 6.79
CA GLY A 38 -17.14 -4.78 6.36
C GLY A 38 -17.23 -5.40 4.97
N SER A 39 -16.45 -6.45 4.70
CA SER A 39 -16.47 -7.20 3.45
C SER A 39 -17.84 -7.85 3.18
N THR A 40 -18.20 -7.87 1.90
CA THR A 40 -19.44 -8.48 1.39
C THR A 40 -19.19 -9.65 0.44
N ASP A 41 -17.92 -9.94 0.14
CA ASP A 41 -17.47 -11.07 -0.68
C ASP A 41 -17.05 -12.27 0.21
N ALA A 42 -16.34 -13.24 -0.35
CA ALA A 42 -15.88 -14.42 0.38
C ALA A 42 -14.73 -14.18 1.38
N THR A 43 -14.31 -12.92 1.62
CA THR A 43 -13.18 -12.57 2.49
C THR A 43 -13.27 -13.25 3.87
N LEU A 44 -14.41 -13.12 4.55
CA LEU A 44 -14.58 -13.67 5.90
C LEU A 44 -14.59 -15.21 5.90
N ALA A 45 -15.17 -15.85 4.88
CA ALA A 45 -15.15 -17.31 4.74
C ALA A 45 -13.72 -17.83 4.54
N ILE A 46 -12.91 -17.14 3.74
CA ILE A 46 -11.49 -17.47 3.56
C ILE A 46 -10.73 -17.32 4.89
N ALA A 47 -10.90 -16.20 5.59
CA ALA A 47 -10.24 -15.98 6.88
C ALA A 47 -10.58 -17.09 7.90
N ALA A 48 -11.85 -17.48 7.98
CA ALA A 48 -12.32 -18.56 8.85
C ALA A 48 -11.72 -19.92 8.46
N HIS A 49 -11.59 -20.22 7.16
CA HIS A 49 -10.96 -21.45 6.66
C HIS A 49 -9.52 -21.63 7.17
N TYR A 50 -8.76 -20.53 7.27
CA TYR A 50 -7.40 -20.54 7.82
C TYR A 50 -7.34 -20.49 9.35
N GLY A 51 -8.47 -20.48 10.05
CA GLY A 51 -8.53 -20.38 11.51
C GLY A 51 -8.07 -19.03 12.06
N ALA A 52 -8.10 -17.99 11.24
CA ALA A 52 -7.74 -16.65 11.68
C ALA A 52 -8.77 -16.11 12.69
N ARG A 53 -8.30 -15.37 13.68
CA ARG A 53 -9.18 -14.57 14.53
C ARG A 53 -9.68 -13.38 13.74
N ILE A 54 -10.99 -13.28 13.55
CA ILE A 54 -11.63 -12.27 12.76
C ILE A 54 -12.23 -11.21 13.67
N GLU A 55 -11.86 -9.95 13.41
CA GLU A 55 -12.45 -8.78 14.05
C GLU A 55 -13.00 -7.85 12.97
N THR A 56 -14.06 -7.13 13.27
CA THR A 56 -14.70 -6.22 12.31
C THR A 56 -14.73 -4.81 12.86
N GLN A 57 -14.26 -3.84 12.05
CA GLN A 57 -14.29 -2.42 12.38
C GLN A 57 -14.55 -1.60 11.12
N PRO A 58 -15.49 -0.64 11.15
CA PRO A 58 -15.68 0.28 10.04
C PRO A 58 -14.38 0.97 9.64
N PHE A 59 -14.18 1.17 8.34
CA PHE A 59 -12.95 1.78 7.82
C PHE A 59 -12.77 3.22 8.33
N ALA A 60 -11.75 3.44 9.14
CA ALA A 60 -11.41 4.74 9.74
C ALA A 60 -10.22 5.44 9.04
N GLY A 61 -9.79 4.93 7.89
CA GLY A 61 -8.59 5.35 7.17
C GLY A 61 -7.46 4.33 7.31
N TYR A 62 -6.56 4.28 6.32
CA TYR A 62 -5.54 3.22 6.23
C TYR A 62 -4.65 3.12 7.48
N SER A 63 -4.12 4.26 7.95
CA SER A 63 -3.27 4.29 9.14
C SER A 63 -4.02 3.84 10.41
N ALA A 64 -5.25 4.33 10.61
CA ALA A 64 -6.06 3.96 11.78
C ALA A 64 -6.46 2.48 11.75
N GLN A 65 -6.78 1.94 10.56
CA GLN A 65 -7.15 0.54 10.41
C GLN A 65 -5.96 -0.39 10.71
N LYS A 66 -4.77 -0.06 10.20
CA LYS A 66 -3.54 -0.81 10.49
C LYS A 66 -3.16 -0.71 11.98
N GLN A 67 -3.30 0.48 12.58
CA GLN A 67 -3.05 0.66 14.01
C GLN A 67 -3.99 -0.22 14.86
N ALA A 68 -5.28 -0.21 14.55
CA ALA A 68 -6.26 -1.06 15.24
C ALA A 68 -5.91 -2.56 15.09
N ALA A 69 -5.49 -3.01 13.89
CA ALA A 69 -5.07 -4.39 13.69
C ALA A 69 -3.85 -4.75 14.54
N ILE A 70 -2.86 -3.85 14.66
CA ILE A 70 -1.67 -4.04 15.52
C ILE A 70 -2.08 -4.18 17.00
N GLU A 71 -3.04 -3.37 17.46
CA GLU A 71 -3.53 -3.38 18.85
C GLU A 71 -4.27 -4.68 19.20
N LEU A 72 -4.87 -5.35 18.23
CA LEU A 72 -5.53 -6.64 18.40
C LEU A 72 -4.57 -7.81 18.58
N ALA A 73 -3.29 -7.68 18.23
CA ALA A 73 -2.29 -8.74 18.38
C ALA A 73 -2.15 -9.17 19.86
N ARG A 74 -2.04 -10.47 20.13
CA ARG A 74 -1.78 -11.00 21.48
C ARG A 74 -0.31 -10.96 21.85
N HIS A 75 0.57 -11.11 20.85
CA HIS A 75 2.01 -11.15 21.05
C HIS A 75 2.66 -9.78 20.84
N ASP A 76 3.82 -9.58 21.45
CA ASP A 76 4.56 -8.33 21.33
C ASP A 76 5.17 -8.15 19.95
N TRP A 77 5.61 -9.24 19.32
CA TRP A 77 6.10 -9.21 17.95
C TRP A 77 4.96 -9.36 16.95
N VAL A 78 4.93 -8.43 16.01
CA VAL A 78 3.88 -8.33 14.98
C VAL A 78 4.51 -8.33 13.59
N LEU A 79 3.94 -9.15 12.71
CA LEU A 79 4.13 -9.06 11.26
C LEU A 79 2.85 -8.43 10.67
N LEU A 80 2.95 -7.21 10.15
CA LEU A 80 1.86 -6.49 9.52
C LEU A 80 1.83 -6.75 8.02
N LEU A 81 0.72 -7.26 7.51
CA LEU A 81 0.49 -7.50 6.08
C LEU A 81 -0.78 -6.81 5.59
N ASP A 82 -0.74 -6.40 4.34
CA ASP A 82 -1.95 -6.08 3.59
C ASP A 82 -2.53 -7.39 3.00
N SER A 83 -3.84 -7.48 2.80
CA SER A 83 -4.52 -8.71 2.32
C SER A 83 -4.12 -9.14 0.90
N ASP A 84 -3.36 -8.32 0.20
CA ASP A 84 -2.78 -8.58 -1.12
C ASP A 84 -1.26 -8.80 -1.08
N GLU A 85 -0.69 -9.04 0.12
CA GLU A 85 0.71 -9.39 0.32
C GLU A 85 0.84 -10.85 0.75
N ALA A 86 1.89 -11.54 0.29
CA ALA A 86 2.21 -12.91 0.69
C ALA A 86 3.70 -13.07 0.98
N MET A 87 4.00 -13.90 1.97
CA MET A 87 5.37 -14.22 2.35
C MET A 87 5.95 -15.29 1.42
N PRO A 88 7.21 -15.18 1.01
CA PRO A 88 7.85 -16.20 0.17
C PRO A 88 8.17 -17.47 0.97
N PRO A 89 8.41 -18.61 0.29
CA PRO A 89 9.03 -19.77 0.92
C PRO A 89 10.34 -19.38 1.63
N GLY A 90 10.58 -19.95 2.82
CA GLY A 90 11.76 -19.64 3.66
C GLY A 90 11.61 -18.39 4.54
N ALA A 91 10.51 -17.64 4.42
CA ALA A 91 10.27 -16.47 5.28
C ALA A 91 10.08 -16.87 6.75
N ALA A 92 9.44 -18.01 7.00
CA ALA A 92 9.23 -18.53 8.35
C ALA A 92 10.57 -18.73 9.08
N GLU A 93 11.51 -19.43 8.45
CA GLU A 93 12.83 -19.72 9.02
C GLU A 93 13.64 -18.43 9.26
N ALA A 94 13.57 -17.48 8.32
CA ALA A 94 14.27 -16.19 8.45
C ALA A 94 13.70 -15.37 9.62
N ILE A 95 12.39 -15.29 9.73
CA ILE A 95 11.70 -14.54 10.80
C ILE A 95 11.89 -15.25 12.15
N HIS A 96 11.71 -16.57 12.23
CA HIS A 96 11.90 -17.31 13.46
C HIS A 96 13.32 -17.18 14.01
N ARG A 97 14.35 -17.24 13.15
CA ARG A 97 15.75 -17.04 13.55
C ARG A 97 15.98 -15.65 14.14
N VAL A 98 15.40 -14.61 13.56
CA VAL A 98 15.51 -13.25 14.10
C VAL A 98 14.80 -13.15 15.46
N LEU A 99 13.66 -13.83 15.62
CA LEU A 99 12.89 -13.81 16.86
C LEU A 99 13.48 -14.68 17.99
N GLU A 100 14.50 -15.51 17.73
CA GLU A 100 15.26 -16.18 18.79
C GLU A 100 16.05 -15.18 19.65
N GLN A 101 16.59 -14.13 19.02
CA GLN A 101 17.34 -13.07 19.69
C GLN A 101 17.26 -11.77 18.91
N PRO A 102 16.16 -10.99 19.04
CA PRO A 102 15.95 -9.79 18.23
C PRO A 102 16.99 -8.71 18.54
N ALA A 103 17.80 -8.34 17.54
CA ALA A 103 18.81 -7.29 17.67
C ALA A 103 18.27 -5.86 17.47
N HIS A 104 17.07 -5.73 16.89
CA HIS A 104 16.43 -4.46 16.55
C HIS A 104 14.97 -4.45 17.02
N ALA A 105 14.38 -3.26 17.14
CA ALA A 105 12.97 -3.09 17.50
C ALA A 105 12.02 -3.29 16.31
N GLY A 106 12.55 -3.32 15.09
CA GLY A 106 11.80 -3.60 13.87
C GLY A 106 12.72 -3.99 12.73
N TYR A 107 12.13 -4.54 11.67
CA TYR A 107 12.84 -5.02 10.49
C TYR A 107 12.12 -4.59 9.22
N LEU A 108 12.90 -4.09 8.26
CA LEU A 108 12.49 -3.82 6.90
C LEU A 108 12.48 -5.13 6.11
N LEU A 109 11.39 -5.36 5.37
CA LEU A 109 11.29 -6.43 4.38
C LEU A 109 11.19 -5.80 2.99
N TRP A 110 11.77 -6.47 2.00
CA TRP A 110 11.65 -6.06 0.60
C TRP A 110 10.28 -6.46 0.05
N ARG A 111 9.79 -5.72 -0.97
CA ARG A 111 8.52 -6.01 -1.62
C ARG A 111 8.66 -5.99 -3.13
N ARG A 112 8.24 -7.10 -3.76
CA ARG A 112 8.16 -7.31 -5.19
C ARG A 112 6.73 -7.08 -5.64
N GLU A 113 6.53 -6.27 -6.68
CA GLU A 113 5.23 -5.93 -7.20
C GLU A 113 4.80 -6.88 -8.34
N TRP A 114 3.55 -7.35 -8.30
CA TRP A 114 2.89 -7.88 -9.50
C TRP A 114 2.52 -6.72 -10.42
N ILE A 115 2.94 -6.78 -11.68
CA ILE A 115 2.70 -5.73 -12.67
C ILE A 115 1.87 -6.35 -13.81
N PHE A 116 0.56 -6.20 -13.75
CA PHE A 116 -0.44 -6.66 -14.70
C PHE A 116 -0.45 -8.17 -14.92
N TRP A 117 0.54 -8.73 -15.63
CA TRP A 117 0.66 -10.15 -16.01
C TRP A 117 2.00 -10.78 -15.63
N GLN A 118 2.87 -10.07 -14.92
CA GLN A 118 4.19 -10.57 -14.53
C GLN A 118 4.70 -9.95 -13.25
N TRP A 119 5.63 -10.60 -12.61
CA TRP A 119 6.38 -10.03 -11.51
C TRP A 119 7.35 -8.94 -11.95
N GLN A 120 7.53 -7.94 -11.13
CA GLN A 120 8.61 -6.97 -11.24
C GLN A 120 9.95 -7.70 -11.37
N SER A 121 10.80 -7.24 -12.29
CA SER A 121 12.13 -7.83 -12.45
C SER A 121 12.92 -7.77 -11.14
N PRO A 122 13.57 -8.85 -10.69
CA PRO A 122 14.40 -8.86 -9.47
C PRO A 122 15.60 -7.91 -9.57
N ARG A 123 15.99 -7.53 -10.79
CA ARG A 123 17.04 -6.52 -11.04
C ARG A 123 16.56 -5.08 -10.97
N SER A 124 15.25 -4.85 -10.79
CA SER A 124 14.67 -3.53 -10.53
C SER A 124 14.84 -3.17 -9.05
N ARG A 125 14.82 -1.89 -8.75
CA ARG A 125 14.85 -1.43 -7.35
C ARG A 125 13.53 -1.76 -6.67
N LEU A 126 13.55 -2.72 -5.75
CA LEU A 126 12.40 -3.08 -4.93
C LEU A 126 12.06 -1.97 -3.92
N ASN A 127 10.81 -1.92 -3.50
CA ASN A 127 10.39 -1.17 -2.33
C ASN A 127 10.76 -1.96 -1.06
N HIS A 128 10.82 -1.28 0.08
CA HIS A 128 10.98 -1.91 1.38
C HIS A 128 10.11 -1.19 2.40
N TYR A 129 9.62 -1.93 3.38
CA TYR A 129 8.73 -1.42 4.43
C TYR A 129 9.06 -2.11 5.75
N VAL A 130 8.89 -1.40 6.86
CA VAL A 130 8.90 -2.04 8.17
C VAL A 130 7.64 -2.89 8.27
N ARG A 131 7.82 -4.21 8.39
CA ARG A 131 6.71 -5.16 8.46
C ARG A 131 6.76 -6.04 9.70
N LEU A 132 7.94 -6.38 10.21
CA LEU A 132 8.15 -7.11 11.46
C LEU A 132 8.65 -6.14 12.54
N PHE A 133 8.00 -6.07 13.69
CA PHE A 133 8.36 -5.12 14.75
C PHE A 133 7.79 -5.51 16.12
N ASP A 134 8.41 -5.00 17.17
CA ASP A 134 7.86 -5.01 18.52
C ASP A 134 6.81 -3.89 18.65
N ARG A 135 5.52 -4.27 18.78
CA ARG A 135 4.40 -3.33 18.84
C ARG A 135 4.42 -2.38 20.04
N ARG A 136 5.15 -2.71 21.09
CA ARG A 136 5.34 -1.84 22.26
C ARG A 136 6.19 -0.62 21.92
N ARG A 137 6.98 -0.71 20.85
CA ARG A 137 7.93 0.28 20.37
C ARG A 137 7.59 0.80 18.97
N ALA A 138 6.42 0.44 18.44
CA ALA A 138 6.04 0.79 17.08
C ALA A 138 4.59 1.30 17.03
N ARG A 139 4.33 2.21 16.12
CA ARG A 139 2.99 2.73 15.85
C ARG A 139 2.87 3.12 14.38
N MET A 140 1.64 3.22 13.88
CA MET A 140 1.39 3.77 12.56
C MET A 140 1.59 5.29 12.56
N SER A 141 2.22 5.81 11.50
CA SER A 141 2.34 7.25 11.28
C SER A 141 0.95 7.89 11.11
N ARG A 142 0.81 9.16 11.49
CA ARG A 142 -0.45 9.92 11.35
C ARG A 142 -0.66 10.50 9.93
N HIS A 143 0.19 10.14 8.96
CA HIS A 143 0.09 10.63 7.58
C HIS A 143 -1.06 9.94 6.83
N ARG A 144 -1.91 10.74 6.15
CA ARG A 144 -3.10 10.23 5.44
C ARG A 144 -2.79 9.45 4.15
N VAL A 145 -1.63 9.63 3.56
CA VAL A 145 -1.33 9.14 2.18
C VAL A 145 -0.07 8.26 2.11
N HIS A 146 0.80 8.31 3.11
CA HIS A 146 1.99 7.49 3.22
C HIS A 146 2.07 6.97 4.64
N GLU A 147 1.22 5.95 4.91
CA GLU A 147 1.23 5.27 6.19
C GLU A 147 2.51 4.42 6.30
N GLU A 148 3.30 4.71 7.30
CA GLU A 148 4.51 3.98 7.62
C GLU A 148 4.48 3.56 9.09
N VAL A 149 5.14 2.46 9.42
CA VAL A 149 5.37 2.07 10.80
C VAL A 149 6.54 2.89 11.33
N GLU A 150 6.29 3.72 12.32
CA GLU A 150 7.30 4.45 13.09
C GLU A 150 7.78 3.56 14.23
N VAL A 151 9.08 3.28 14.31
CA VAL A 151 9.69 2.43 15.34
C VAL A 151 10.54 3.28 16.27
N ASP A 152 10.30 3.16 17.57
CA ASP A 152 11.17 3.71 18.60
C ASP A 152 12.32 2.75 18.87
N GLY A 153 13.43 2.98 18.18
CA GLY A 153 14.65 2.19 18.26
C GLY A 153 15.27 1.88 16.90
N SER A 154 16.24 0.98 16.91
CA SER A 154 16.92 0.58 15.68
C SER A 154 16.04 -0.30 14.82
N VAL A 155 16.19 -0.14 13.49
CA VAL A 155 15.51 -0.94 12.48
C VAL A 155 16.55 -1.68 11.66
N GLY A 156 16.45 -3.01 11.64
CA GLY A 156 17.29 -3.88 10.83
C GLY A 156 16.70 -4.10 9.43
N VAL A 157 17.45 -4.81 8.59
CA VAL A 157 16.97 -5.30 7.29
C VAL A 157 16.92 -6.82 7.33
N LEU A 158 15.76 -7.38 7.00
CA LEU A 158 15.59 -8.81 6.82
C LEU A 158 15.60 -9.13 5.32
N ASP A 159 16.44 -10.06 4.92
CA ASP A 159 16.55 -10.47 3.50
C ASP A 159 15.39 -11.41 3.13
N VAL A 160 14.20 -10.84 3.17
CA VAL A 160 12.94 -11.49 2.76
C VAL A 160 12.26 -10.58 1.75
N VAL A 161 11.88 -11.14 0.60
CA VAL A 161 11.17 -10.41 -0.46
C VAL A 161 9.73 -10.89 -0.51
N MET A 162 8.82 -10.15 0.13
CA MET A 162 7.40 -10.46 0.08
C MET A 162 6.78 -10.10 -1.28
N ASP A 163 5.78 -10.85 -1.69
CA ASP A 163 5.02 -10.66 -2.90
C ASP A 163 3.83 -9.73 -2.64
N HIS A 164 3.58 -8.79 -3.56
CA HIS A 164 2.43 -7.89 -3.49
C HIS A 164 1.63 -7.97 -4.79
N TYR A 165 0.41 -8.45 -4.69
CA TYR A 165 -0.45 -8.72 -5.84
C TYR A 165 -1.12 -7.47 -6.42
N GLY A 166 -1.06 -6.32 -5.76
CA GLY A 166 -1.43 -5.00 -6.25
C GLY A 166 -2.60 -4.93 -7.24
N GLU A 167 -2.52 -3.98 -8.17
CA GLU A 167 -3.51 -3.89 -9.26
C GLU A 167 -3.21 -4.94 -10.34
N ARG A 168 -4.21 -5.78 -10.60
CA ARG A 168 -4.09 -6.91 -11.54
C ARG A 168 -4.14 -6.51 -13.01
N ASP A 169 -4.76 -5.36 -13.31
CA ASP A 169 -4.96 -4.89 -14.66
C ASP A 169 -4.66 -3.39 -14.82
N ILE A 170 -4.65 -2.97 -16.07
CA ILE A 170 -4.38 -1.58 -16.45
C ILE A 170 -5.50 -0.65 -15.99
N ALA A 171 -6.77 -1.09 -16.09
CA ALA A 171 -7.93 -0.28 -15.75
C ALA A 171 -7.93 0.06 -14.24
N GLY A 172 -7.77 -0.94 -13.38
CA GLY A 172 -7.68 -0.74 -11.92
C GLY A 172 -6.54 0.19 -11.53
N ARG A 173 -5.38 0.08 -12.20
CA ARG A 173 -4.24 0.98 -11.94
C ARG A 173 -4.51 2.41 -12.38
N VAL A 174 -5.24 2.63 -13.47
CA VAL A 174 -5.67 3.96 -13.93
C VAL A 174 -6.70 4.54 -12.96
N ASP A 175 -7.68 3.74 -12.54
CA ASP A 175 -8.69 4.16 -11.57
C ASP A 175 -8.07 4.55 -10.23
N LYS A 176 -7.09 3.78 -9.75
CA LYS A 176 -6.33 4.12 -8.55
C LYS A 176 -5.57 5.43 -8.73
N ALA A 177 -4.88 5.61 -9.86
CA ALA A 177 -4.18 6.86 -10.18
C ALA A 177 -5.14 8.06 -10.18
N ASN A 178 -6.34 7.90 -10.75
CA ASN A 178 -7.38 8.92 -10.74
C ASN A 178 -7.87 9.24 -9.33
N ARG A 179 -8.23 8.23 -8.53
CA ARG A 179 -8.72 8.39 -7.16
C ARG A 179 -7.66 9.04 -6.25
N TYR A 180 -6.44 8.51 -6.23
CA TYR A 180 -5.36 9.01 -5.36
C TYR A 180 -4.89 10.40 -5.75
N SER A 181 -4.89 10.75 -7.05
CA SER A 181 -4.58 12.12 -7.46
C SER A 181 -5.61 13.12 -6.95
N SER A 182 -6.89 12.73 -6.83
CA SER A 182 -7.94 13.58 -6.24
C SER A 182 -7.76 13.76 -4.74
N LEU A 183 -7.42 12.71 -3.99
CA LEU A 183 -7.17 12.80 -2.55
C LEU A 183 -6.00 13.74 -2.22
N GLN A 184 -4.95 13.73 -3.04
CA GLN A 184 -3.79 14.61 -2.84
C GLN A 184 -4.04 16.09 -3.16
N VAL A 185 -5.12 16.44 -3.87
CA VAL A 185 -5.44 17.86 -4.16
C VAL A 185 -5.67 18.63 -2.85
N ALA A 186 -6.38 18.03 -1.89
CA ALA A 186 -6.65 18.66 -0.59
C ALA A 186 -5.34 18.96 0.18
N ASP A 187 -4.41 18.01 0.19
CA ASP A 187 -3.11 18.17 0.88
C ASP A 187 -2.19 19.20 0.20
N LEU A 188 -2.37 19.41 -1.10
CA LEU A 188 -1.56 20.33 -1.90
C LEU A 188 -2.18 21.73 -2.01
N ALA A 189 -3.47 21.89 -1.74
CA ALA A 189 -4.19 23.15 -1.91
C ALA A 189 -3.61 24.29 -1.05
N GLY A 190 -3.10 23.96 0.15
CA GLY A 190 -2.43 24.92 1.05
C GLY A 190 -1.00 25.31 0.67
N ARG A 191 -0.40 24.65 -0.33
CA ARG A 191 0.99 24.94 -0.75
C ARG A 191 1.01 25.99 -1.87
N ARG A 192 2.01 26.91 -1.82
CA ARG A 192 2.12 28.07 -2.73
C ARG A 192 1.87 27.74 -4.22
N ALA A 193 1.03 28.56 -4.86
CA ALA A 193 0.55 28.39 -6.23
C ALA A 193 1.61 28.57 -7.34
N ARG A 194 2.81 29.08 -7.01
CA ARG A 194 3.84 29.42 -8.01
C ARG A 194 4.38 28.18 -8.73
N GLY A 195 4.40 28.23 -10.07
CA GLY A 195 5.00 27.19 -10.91
C GLY A 195 4.15 25.93 -11.14
N ARG A 196 2.85 25.92 -10.81
CA ARG A 196 1.97 24.74 -11.00
C ARG A 196 1.91 24.27 -12.45
N ARG A 197 1.83 25.20 -13.43
CA ARG A 197 1.80 24.85 -14.87
C ARG A 197 3.09 24.14 -15.30
N LEU A 198 4.24 24.68 -14.90
CA LEU A 198 5.54 24.08 -15.22
C LEU A 198 5.68 22.70 -14.56
N ARG A 199 5.30 22.57 -13.29
CA ARG A 199 5.32 21.29 -12.56
C ARG A 199 4.39 20.24 -13.17
N MET A 200 3.27 20.64 -13.75
CA MET A 200 2.36 19.71 -14.45
C MET A 200 3.07 19.02 -15.62
N LEU A 201 3.88 19.76 -16.38
CA LEU A 201 4.64 19.23 -17.50
C LEU A 201 5.93 18.50 -17.04
N THR A 202 6.74 19.16 -16.23
CA THR A 202 8.07 18.65 -15.85
C THR A 202 8.01 17.46 -14.92
N ASN A 203 7.07 17.44 -13.96
CA ASN A 203 6.98 16.34 -13.01
C ASN A 203 6.51 15.03 -13.63
N ALA A 204 5.66 15.09 -14.67
CA ALA A 204 5.26 13.88 -15.41
C ALA A 204 6.47 13.23 -16.10
N TRP A 205 7.30 14.02 -16.77
CA TRP A 205 8.53 13.53 -17.40
C TRP A 205 9.54 13.03 -16.38
N ALA A 206 9.79 13.81 -15.33
CA ALA A 206 10.70 13.40 -14.25
C ALA A 206 10.22 12.11 -13.55
N ALA A 207 8.92 11.96 -13.33
CA ALA A 207 8.33 10.75 -12.76
C ALA A 207 8.53 9.55 -13.67
N PHE A 208 8.31 9.70 -15.01
CA PHE A 208 8.55 8.64 -15.97
C PHE A 208 10.01 8.19 -15.95
N PHE A 209 10.96 9.10 -16.14
CA PHE A 209 12.40 8.76 -16.17
C PHE A 209 12.88 8.15 -14.86
N ARG A 210 12.47 8.73 -13.73
CA ARG A 210 12.80 8.17 -12.41
C ARG A 210 12.28 6.76 -12.24
N TYR A 211 11.01 6.51 -12.58
CA TYR A 211 10.39 5.20 -12.40
C TYR A 211 10.92 4.19 -13.42
N TYR A 212 10.97 4.56 -14.71
CA TYR A 212 11.37 3.65 -15.79
C TYR A 212 12.87 3.35 -15.77
N LEU A 213 13.72 4.39 -15.69
CA LEU A 213 15.16 4.24 -15.75
C LEU A 213 15.81 4.04 -14.38
N LEU A 214 15.65 5.01 -13.43
CA LEU A 214 16.40 4.98 -12.18
C LEU A 214 15.94 3.86 -11.23
N ARG A 215 14.65 3.49 -11.27
CA ARG A 215 14.12 2.32 -10.53
C ARG A 215 14.22 1.02 -11.32
N GLY A 216 14.63 1.07 -12.59
CA GLY A 216 14.92 -0.10 -13.41
C GLY A 216 13.70 -0.83 -13.95
N HIS A 217 12.51 -0.18 -13.99
CA HIS A 217 11.29 -0.82 -14.52
C HIS A 217 11.36 -1.16 -16.01
N TYR A 218 12.33 -0.58 -16.78
CA TYR A 218 12.60 -1.00 -18.16
C TYR A 218 12.97 -2.49 -18.26
N ARG A 219 13.50 -3.09 -17.18
CA ARG A 219 13.82 -4.52 -17.09
C ARG A 219 12.59 -5.43 -17.01
N SER A 220 11.42 -4.85 -16.77
CA SER A 220 10.13 -5.54 -16.77
C SER A 220 9.41 -5.39 -18.12
N GLY A 221 10.12 -5.08 -19.21
CA GLY A 221 9.59 -5.01 -20.56
C GLY A 221 8.39 -4.06 -20.70
N TRP A 222 7.39 -4.48 -21.49
CA TRP A 222 6.19 -3.68 -21.74
C TRP A 222 5.36 -3.40 -20.48
N ALA A 223 5.26 -4.36 -19.55
CA ALA A 223 4.56 -4.13 -18.29
C ALA A 223 5.20 -2.99 -17.50
N GLY A 224 6.54 -2.96 -17.42
CA GLY A 224 7.28 -1.89 -16.78
C GLY A 224 7.13 -0.53 -17.48
N PHE A 225 7.11 -0.53 -18.82
CA PHE A 225 6.87 0.70 -19.60
C PHE A 225 5.46 1.26 -19.35
N ILE A 226 4.42 0.42 -19.45
CA ILE A 226 3.03 0.82 -19.22
C ILE A 226 2.86 1.34 -17.79
N ALA A 227 3.41 0.61 -16.80
CA ALA A 227 3.37 1.05 -15.41
C ALA A 227 4.04 2.41 -15.19
N ALA A 228 5.19 2.65 -15.84
CA ALA A 228 5.89 3.93 -15.78
C ALA A 228 5.09 5.07 -16.42
N ARG A 229 4.38 4.79 -17.52
CA ARG A 229 3.49 5.77 -18.18
C ARG A 229 2.30 6.14 -17.30
N ILE A 230 1.66 5.14 -16.67
CA ILE A 230 0.55 5.40 -15.73
C ILE A 230 1.05 6.17 -14.49
N HIS A 231 2.25 5.86 -13.98
CA HIS A 231 2.84 6.60 -12.87
C HIS A 231 3.14 8.06 -13.24
N ALA A 232 3.62 8.31 -14.46
CA ALA A 232 3.81 9.66 -14.98
C ALA A 232 2.48 10.40 -15.16
N PHE A 233 1.45 9.70 -15.64
CA PHE A 233 0.10 10.24 -15.76
C PHE A 233 -0.50 10.61 -14.38
N TYR A 234 -0.31 9.78 -13.36
CA TYR A 234 -0.66 10.14 -11.99
C TYR A 234 0.02 11.44 -11.52
N ALA A 235 1.32 11.58 -11.80
CA ALA A 235 2.07 12.80 -11.45
C ALA A 235 1.53 14.03 -12.20
N PHE A 236 1.09 13.87 -13.46
CA PHE A 236 0.41 14.91 -14.23
C PHE A 236 -0.96 15.24 -13.62
N LEU A 237 -1.82 14.23 -13.43
CA LEU A 237 -3.19 14.42 -12.92
C LEU A 237 -3.23 15.18 -11.60
N LYS A 238 -2.31 14.90 -10.69
CA LYS A 238 -2.21 15.59 -9.41
C LYS A 238 -2.11 17.11 -9.57
N TYR A 239 -1.28 17.60 -10.48
CA TYR A 239 -1.12 19.03 -10.72
C TYR A 239 -2.21 19.61 -11.63
N ALA A 240 -2.74 18.81 -12.56
CA ALA A 240 -3.87 19.21 -13.40
C ALA A 240 -5.14 19.46 -12.57
N LYS A 241 -5.48 18.52 -11.68
CA LYS A 241 -6.63 18.67 -10.75
C LYS A 241 -6.41 19.81 -9.75
N LEU A 242 -5.17 20.01 -9.28
CA LEU A 242 -4.84 21.14 -8.44
C LEU A 242 -4.98 22.47 -9.19
N TYR A 243 -4.65 22.51 -10.48
CA TYR A 243 -4.86 23.67 -11.32
C TYR A 243 -6.35 23.92 -11.56
N GLU A 244 -7.11 22.88 -11.89
CA GLU A 244 -8.57 22.93 -12.03
C GLU A 244 -9.24 23.52 -10.78
N ALA A 245 -8.90 23.02 -9.59
CA ALA A 245 -9.45 23.49 -8.32
C ALA A 245 -9.20 24.98 -8.02
N THR A 246 -8.23 25.62 -8.73
CA THR A 246 -7.98 27.07 -8.64
C THR A 246 -8.71 27.90 -9.67
N ARG A 247 -9.41 27.28 -10.61
CA ARG A 247 -10.06 27.94 -11.76
C ARG A 247 -11.57 27.77 -11.77
N VAL A 248 -12.07 26.77 -11.07
CA VAL A 248 -13.48 26.41 -11.09
C VAL A 248 -14.01 26.57 -9.67
N GLU A 249 -15.08 27.34 -9.52
CA GLU A 249 -15.85 27.42 -8.28
C GLU A 249 -16.45 26.05 -7.90
N PRO A 250 -16.84 25.82 -6.62
CA PRO A 250 -17.36 24.53 -6.18
C PRO A 250 -18.49 24.01 -7.07
N LYS A 251 -18.60 22.70 -7.17
CA LYS A 251 -19.41 21.94 -8.15
C LYS A 251 -20.88 22.34 -8.35
N GLU A 252 -21.47 23.17 -7.49
CA GLU A 252 -22.87 23.59 -7.60
C GLU A 252 -23.17 24.52 -8.79
N THR A 253 -22.14 25.09 -9.42
CA THR A 253 -22.29 26.07 -10.53
C THR A 253 -21.83 25.54 -11.90
N ARG A 254 -21.66 24.24 -12.09
CA ARG A 254 -21.02 23.69 -13.30
C ARG A 254 -21.94 23.41 -14.49
N ILE A 255 -23.23 23.61 -14.39
CA ILE A 255 -24.14 23.47 -15.54
C ILE A 255 -24.28 24.87 -16.15
N PRO A 256 -23.72 25.15 -17.35
CA PRO A 256 -24.09 26.36 -18.09
C PRO A 256 -25.62 26.34 -18.22
N ALA A 257 -26.26 27.40 -17.84
CA ALA A 257 -27.68 27.55 -18.15
C ALA A 257 -27.81 27.31 -19.66
N ALA A 258 -28.64 26.33 -20.04
CA ALA A 258 -28.96 26.11 -21.44
C ALA A 258 -29.38 27.46 -21.99
N GLU A 259 -28.69 27.93 -23.05
CA GLU A 259 -29.12 29.10 -23.82
C GLU A 259 -30.58 28.85 -24.19
N ARG A 260 -31.49 29.57 -23.55
CA ARG A 260 -32.85 29.66 -24.01
C ARG A 260 -32.78 30.29 -25.40
N ARG A 261 -32.87 29.46 -26.41
CA ARG A 261 -33.24 29.95 -27.76
C ARG A 261 -34.69 30.31 -27.68
N ASP A 262 -34.95 31.53 -27.30
CA ASP A 262 -36.23 32.15 -27.59
C ASP A 262 -36.21 32.42 -29.10
N GLY A 263 -37.08 31.71 -29.84
CA GLY A 263 -37.41 31.88 -31.23
C GLY A 263 -38.86 31.65 -31.41
#